data_7641f7bfe19b9cf8d0cb7943766bdcf7
#
_entry.id   7641f7bfe19b9cf8d0cb7943766bdcf7
#
_cell.length_a   1.000
_cell.length_b   1.000
_cell.length_c   1.000
_cell.angle_alpha   90.00
_cell.angle_beta   90.00
_cell.angle_gamma   90.00
#
_symmetry.space_group_name_H-M   'P 1'
#
loop_
_entity.id
_entity.type
_entity.pdbx_description
1 polymer ?
#
loop_
_entity_poly.entity_id
_entity_poly.type
_entity_poly.pdbx_seq_one_letter_code
_entity_poly.pdbx_strand_id
1 'polypeptide(L)'
;MIKAFVEGRIVAVQPRIRLLRSFDQRQHNYPGYALLIESAADRNKVWIGVGPAAQSKYSFCAGGTFAAEVEPVANPELEAVDYYKAAKMRYVPGDTQPGSPPPWLGVPPELPTYRARGHRRLDSRAYENFCHRCIWGCRMAVEMTIDQWNPKEKRYRKETFCYGPKSCPKYQPGPVREVPGRNGTIWEEEDWVDEEATSHRGPDD
;
A
#
# COMPACT_ATOMS: atom_id res chain seq x y z
N MET A 1 -4.84 19.18 17.46
CA MET A 1 -5.17 17.92 16.78
C MET A 1 -5.31 16.84 17.84
N ILE A 2 -6.37 16.04 17.75
CA ILE A 2 -6.65 14.97 18.72
C ILE A 2 -5.70 13.82 18.40
N LYS A 3 -4.83 13.46 19.35
CA LYS A 3 -3.99 12.27 19.25
C LYS A 3 -4.76 11.07 19.78
N ALA A 4 -4.66 9.95 19.09
CA ALA A 4 -5.15 8.66 19.55
C ALA A 4 -3.95 7.82 20.01
N PHE A 5 -4.16 6.93 20.96
CA PHE A 5 -3.22 5.89 21.33
C PHE A 5 -3.69 4.58 20.72
N VAL A 6 -2.81 3.92 19.98
CA VAL A 6 -3.09 2.62 19.37
C VAL A 6 -2.09 1.62 19.90
N GLU A 7 -2.59 0.47 20.36
CA GLU A 7 -1.80 -0.66 20.80
C GLU A 7 -2.41 -1.95 20.28
N GLY A 8 -1.59 -2.85 19.74
CA GLY A 8 -2.07 -4.11 19.22
C GLY A 8 -0.99 -4.91 18.50
N ARG A 9 -1.44 -6.01 17.88
CA ARG A 9 -0.57 -6.90 17.11
C ARG A 9 -0.50 -6.44 15.66
N ILE A 10 0.70 -6.42 15.11
CA ILE A 10 0.90 -6.20 13.67
C ILE A 10 0.41 -7.43 12.91
N VAL A 11 -0.59 -7.25 12.06
CA VAL A 11 -1.12 -8.28 11.16
C VAL A 11 -0.39 -8.28 9.83
N ALA A 12 -0.01 -7.09 9.36
CA ALA A 12 0.68 -6.90 8.09
C ALA A 12 1.56 -5.66 8.10
N VAL A 13 2.60 -5.68 7.27
CA VAL A 13 3.39 -4.49 6.91
C VAL A 13 3.46 -4.42 5.40
N GLN A 14 3.04 -3.29 4.83
CA GLN A 14 3.01 -3.07 3.39
C GLN A 14 3.71 -1.77 3.02
N PRO A 15 4.15 -1.57 1.77
CA PRO A 15 4.60 -0.27 1.32
C PRO A 15 3.42 0.72 1.33
N ARG A 16 3.64 1.92 1.82
CA ARG A 16 2.71 3.03 1.69
C ARG A 16 3.12 3.83 0.47
N ILE A 17 2.28 3.81 -0.55
CA ILE A 17 2.54 4.44 -1.84
C ILE A 17 1.31 5.26 -2.22
N ARG A 18 1.55 6.43 -2.81
CA ARG A 18 0.52 7.28 -3.42
C ARG A 18 0.77 7.35 -4.91
N LEU A 19 -0.26 7.37 -5.69
CA LEU A 19 -0.20 7.51 -7.12
C LEU A 19 -0.86 8.83 -7.55
N LEU A 20 -0.08 9.69 -8.17
CA LEU A 20 -0.57 10.86 -8.89
C LEU A 20 -0.70 10.46 -10.36
N ARG A 21 -1.84 10.73 -10.95
CA ARG A 21 -2.17 10.27 -12.30
C ARG A 21 -2.86 11.37 -13.11
N SER A 22 -2.52 11.47 -14.37
CA SER A 22 -3.29 12.14 -15.41
C SER A 22 -3.42 11.18 -16.60
N PHE A 23 -4.03 11.62 -17.69
CA PHE A 23 -4.19 10.77 -18.87
C PHE A 23 -2.86 10.30 -19.47
N ASP A 24 -1.79 11.08 -19.32
CA ASP A 24 -0.47 10.86 -19.94
C ASP A 24 0.66 10.64 -18.94
N GLN A 25 0.42 10.82 -17.63
CA GLN A 25 1.47 10.80 -16.62
C GLN A 25 1.09 9.98 -15.41
N ARG A 26 2.08 9.30 -14.85
CA ARG A 26 2.01 8.58 -13.59
C ARG A 26 3.22 8.91 -12.73
N GLN A 27 2.98 9.30 -11.50
CA GLN A 27 4.05 9.56 -10.53
C GLN A 27 3.75 8.86 -9.22
N HIS A 28 4.67 8.03 -8.77
CA HIS A 28 4.58 7.35 -7.49
C HIS A 28 5.37 8.10 -6.42
N ASN A 29 4.73 8.31 -5.27
CA ASN A 29 5.37 8.82 -4.07
C ASN A 29 5.41 7.71 -3.01
N TYR A 30 6.55 7.53 -2.37
CA TYR A 30 6.84 6.45 -1.41
C TYR A 30 7.05 7.03 0.01
N PRO A 31 5.99 7.44 0.73
CA PRO A 31 6.12 8.10 2.03
C PRO A 31 6.54 7.15 3.18
N GLY A 32 6.57 5.85 2.96
CA GLY A 32 7.00 4.88 3.98
C GLY A 32 6.25 3.57 3.90
N TYR A 33 5.80 3.08 5.06
CA TYR A 33 5.11 1.81 5.20
C TYR A 33 3.78 1.98 5.91
N ALA A 34 2.89 1.03 5.72
CA ALA A 34 1.60 0.93 6.38
C ALA A 34 1.59 -0.33 7.24
N LEU A 35 1.31 -0.16 8.54
CA LEU A 35 1.15 -1.24 9.49
C LEU A 35 -0.35 -1.51 9.68
N LEU A 36 -0.81 -2.72 9.45
CA LEU A 36 -2.15 -3.16 9.85
C LEU A 36 -2.09 -3.65 11.28
N ILE A 37 -2.70 -2.92 12.20
CA ILE A 37 -2.73 -3.25 13.62
C ILE A 37 -4.09 -3.81 13.99
N GLU A 38 -4.12 -4.99 14.59
CA GLU A 38 -5.29 -5.52 15.27
C GLU A 38 -5.22 -5.11 16.73
N SER A 39 -6.14 -4.23 17.14
CA SER A 39 -6.22 -3.68 18.50
C SER A 39 -6.41 -4.79 19.54
N ALA A 40 -5.69 -4.69 20.64
CA ALA A 40 -5.80 -5.62 21.75
C ALA A 40 -7.14 -5.48 22.50
N ALA A 41 -7.77 -4.29 22.45
CA ALA A 41 -8.96 -3.98 23.24
C ALA A 41 -10.26 -4.50 22.58
N ASP A 42 -10.42 -4.28 21.28
CA ASP A 42 -11.70 -4.49 20.56
C ASP A 42 -11.57 -5.32 19.28
N ARG A 43 -10.35 -5.79 18.96
CA ARG A 43 -10.00 -6.51 17.74
C ARG A 43 -10.26 -5.75 16.44
N ASN A 44 -10.55 -4.47 16.51
CA ASN A 44 -10.65 -3.62 15.34
C ASN A 44 -9.29 -3.53 14.65
N LYS A 45 -9.32 -3.43 13.33
CA LYS A 45 -8.11 -3.30 12.52
C LYS A 45 -8.00 -1.89 11.99
N VAL A 46 -6.83 -1.30 12.19
CA VAL A 46 -6.51 0.04 11.71
C VAL A 46 -5.18 0.06 10.97
N TRP A 47 -5.09 0.86 9.93
CA TRP A 47 -3.86 1.09 9.18
C TRP A 47 -3.12 2.31 9.72
N ILE A 48 -1.85 2.15 10.05
CA ILE A 48 -0.98 3.22 10.56
C ILE A 48 0.19 3.44 9.63
N GLY A 49 0.34 4.67 9.13
CA GLY A 49 1.48 5.07 8.33
C GLY A 49 2.72 5.37 9.19
N VAL A 50 3.84 4.74 8.85
CA VAL A 50 5.16 5.00 9.45
C VAL A 50 6.15 5.40 8.37
N GLY A 51 7.14 6.22 8.73
CA GLY A 51 8.19 6.65 7.79
C GLY A 51 9.26 5.57 7.56
N PRO A 52 10.09 5.72 6.48
CA PRO A 52 11.16 4.76 6.18
C PRO A 52 12.16 4.61 7.33
N ALA A 53 12.52 5.71 7.99
CA ALA A 53 13.45 5.67 9.12
C ALA A 53 12.93 4.83 10.31
N ALA A 54 11.62 4.86 10.56
CA ALA A 54 11.03 4.02 11.60
C ALA A 54 11.08 2.54 11.21
N GLN A 55 10.77 2.20 9.96
CA GLN A 55 10.89 0.84 9.45
C GLN A 55 12.34 0.34 9.52
N SER A 56 13.29 1.16 9.11
CA SER A 56 14.71 0.80 9.18
C SER A 56 15.18 0.56 10.62
N LYS A 57 14.70 1.38 11.57
CA LYS A 57 15.08 1.26 12.98
C LYS A 57 14.50 0.02 13.66
N TYR A 58 13.21 -0.25 13.40
CA TYR A 58 12.48 -1.26 14.15
C TYR A 58 12.29 -2.58 13.41
N SER A 59 12.46 -2.60 12.10
CA SER A 59 12.23 -3.77 11.23
C SER A 59 10.83 -4.38 11.47
N PHE A 60 9.80 -3.54 11.46
CA PHE A 60 8.44 -3.99 11.70
C PHE A 60 8.06 -5.14 10.78
N CYS A 61 7.47 -6.17 11.36
CA CYS A 61 6.94 -7.33 10.64
C CYS A 61 5.66 -7.83 11.29
N ALA A 62 4.92 -8.67 10.58
CA ALA A 62 3.72 -9.30 11.11
C ALA A 62 4.06 -10.12 12.37
N GLY A 63 3.12 -10.17 13.32
CA GLY A 63 3.27 -10.90 14.59
C GLY A 63 3.83 -10.09 15.75
N GLY A 64 4.57 -9.02 15.49
CA GLY A 64 5.06 -8.13 16.54
C GLY A 64 3.96 -7.33 17.23
N THR A 65 4.23 -6.84 18.42
CA THR A 65 3.34 -5.91 19.14
C THR A 65 3.82 -4.49 18.94
N PHE A 66 2.88 -3.61 18.63
CA PHE A 66 3.14 -2.19 18.35
C PHE A 66 2.28 -1.32 19.26
N ALA A 67 2.85 -0.23 19.77
CA ALA A 67 2.11 0.82 20.45
C ALA A 67 2.66 2.19 20.09
N ALA A 68 1.79 3.18 19.86
CA ALA A 68 2.17 4.55 19.55
C ALA A 68 1.05 5.56 19.79
N GLU A 69 1.43 6.82 19.98
CA GLU A 69 0.53 7.97 19.78
C GLU A 69 0.46 8.26 18.29
N VAL A 70 -0.73 8.42 17.72
CA VAL A 70 -0.97 8.63 16.30
C VAL A 70 -1.93 9.78 16.07
N GLU A 71 -1.89 10.39 14.90
CA GLU A 71 -2.86 11.39 14.45
C GLU A 71 -3.74 10.80 13.34
N PRO A 72 -5.06 11.06 13.34
CA PRO A 72 -5.89 10.67 12.21
C PRO A 72 -5.44 11.41 10.94
N VAL A 73 -5.59 10.77 9.79
CA VAL A 73 -5.23 11.41 8.52
C VAL A 73 -6.13 12.62 8.26
N ALA A 74 -5.52 13.72 7.82
CA ALA A 74 -6.26 14.96 7.58
C ALA A 74 -7.17 14.86 6.34
N ASN A 75 -6.76 14.09 5.34
CA ASN A 75 -7.52 13.85 4.13
C ASN A 75 -7.51 12.34 3.79
N PRO A 76 -8.58 11.61 4.15
CA PRO A 76 -8.68 10.17 3.90
C PRO A 76 -8.67 9.78 2.41
N GLU A 77 -9.00 10.69 1.50
CA GLU A 77 -8.96 10.42 0.07
C GLU A 77 -7.53 10.28 -0.45
N LEU A 78 -6.59 11.02 0.15
CA LEU A 78 -5.17 11.02 -0.22
C LEU A 78 -4.35 9.94 0.49
N GLU A 79 -4.97 9.13 1.34
CA GLU A 79 -4.27 8.16 2.19
C GLU A 79 -4.91 6.78 2.13
N ALA A 80 -4.06 5.78 2.09
CA ALA A 80 -4.48 4.38 2.24
C ALA A 80 -4.37 3.89 3.70
N VAL A 81 -4.11 4.79 4.64
CA VAL A 81 -4.01 4.53 6.08
C VAL A 81 -5.02 5.38 6.84
N ASP A 82 -5.38 4.97 8.05
CA ASP A 82 -6.33 5.67 8.92
C ASP A 82 -5.61 6.72 9.79
N TYR A 83 -4.38 6.39 10.20
CA TYR A 83 -3.55 7.21 11.06
C TYR A 83 -2.14 7.39 10.49
N TYR A 84 -1.46 8.46 10.92
CA TYR A 84 -0.08 8.76 10.56
C TYR A 84 0.63 9.50 11.69
N LYS A 85 1.88 9.97 11.46
CA LYS A 85 2.69 10.69 12.45
C LYS A 85 2.82 9.95 13.80
N ALA A 86 3.07 8.65 13.71
CA ALA A 86 3.30 7.83 14.89
C ALA A 86 4.47 8.36 15.72
N ALA A 87 4.22 8.62 17.01
CA ALA A 87 5.19 9.12 17.98
C ALA A 87 5.21 8.21 19.21
N LYS A 88 6.29 8.28 20.01
CA LYS A 88 6.48 7.44 21.21
C LYS A 88 6.30 5.95 20.92
N MET A 89 6.78 5.53 19.74
CA MET A 89 6.63 4.16 19.28
C MET A 89 7.34 3.16 20.21
N ARG A 90 6.63 2.10 20.57
CA ARG A 90 7.17 0.90 21.21
C ARG A 90 6.88 -0.28 20.30
N TYR A 91 7.86 -1.13 20.13
CA TYR A 91 7.76 -2.33 19.32
C TYR A 91 8.44 -3.50 20.00
N VAL A 92 7.74 -4.61 20.06
CA VAL A 92 8.28 -5.88 20.54
C VAL A 92 8.14 -6.86 19.36
N PRO A 93 9.27 -7.40 18.84
CA PRO A 93 9.22 -8.42 17.81
C PRO A 93 8.39 -9.63 18.26
N GLY A 94 7.63 -10.20 17.34
CA GLY A 94 6.88 -11.43 17.61
C GLY A 94 7.59 -12.64 17.03
N ASP A 95 7.25 -13.81 17.54
CA ASP A 95 7.68 -15.11 17.02
C ASP A 95 6.86 -15.46 15.76
N THR A 96 7.02 -14.69 14.72
CA THR A 96 6.37 -15.03 13.45
C THR A 96 7.22 -16.07 12.74
N GLN A 97 6.86 -17.32 12.84
CA GLN A 97 7.33 -18.32 11.90
C GLN A 97 6.70 -17.99 10.53
N PRO A 98 7.48 -17.63 9.52
CA PRO A 98 6.94 -17.45 8.18
C PRO A 98 6.39 -18.80 7.74
N GLY A 99 5.06 -18.89 7.61
CA GLY A 99 4.43 -20.03 6.92
C GLY A 99 4.92 -20.10 5.48
N SER A 100 4.58 -21.17 4.78
CA SER A 100 4.89 -21.26 3.34
C SER A 100 4.21 -20.13 2.58
N PRO A 101 4.95 -19.27 1.90
CA PRO A 101 4.37 -18.17 1.11
C PRO A 101 3.54 -18.73 -0.06
N PRO A 102 2.58 -18.01 -0.61
CA PRO A 102 2.01 -16.74 -0.17
C PRO A 102 0.93 -16.90 0.93
N PRO A 103 0.69 -15.88 1.78
CA PRO A 103 1.27 -14.55 1.76
C PRO A 103 2.66 -14.49 2.40
N TRP A 104 3.53 -13.59 1.91
CA TRP A 104 4.82 -13.29 2.53
C TRP A 104 4.60 -12.33 3.70
N LEU A 105 5.04 -12.71 4.91
CA LEU A 105 4.73 -12.01 6.17
C LEU A 105 5.98 -11.43 6.87
N GLY A 106 7.15 -11.58 6.28
CA GLY A 106 8.41 -11.13 6.85
C GLY A 106 8.55 -9.59 6.91
N VAL A 107 9.76 -9.15 7.18
CA VAL A 107 10.11 -7.73 7.07
C VAL A 107 10.01 -7.31 5.61
N PRO A 108 9.24 -6.27 5.27
CA PRO A 108 9.17 -5.81 3.90
C PRO A 108 10.53 -5.26 3.44
N PRO A 109 10.88 -5.39 2.16
CA PRO A 109 12.09 -4.82 1.61
C PRO A 109 12.05 -3.29 1.65
N GLU A 110 13.20 -2.67 1.40
CA GLU A 110 13.30 -1.22 1.29
C GLU A 110 12.48 -0.68 0.11
N LEU A 111 12.01 0.57 0.24
CA LEU A 111 11.15 1.21 -0.78
C LEU A 111 11.76 1.27 -2.19
N PRO A 112 13.09 1.43 -2.38
CA PRO A 112 13.71 1.32 -3.71
C PRO A 112 13.45 -0.02 -4.40
N THR A 113 13.36 -1.12 -3.64
CA THR A 113 13.03 -2.44 -4.19
C THR A 113 11.65 -2.45 -4.85
N TYR A 114 10.64 -1.87 -4.20
CA TYR A 114 9.30 -1.75 -4.79
C TYR A 114 9.31 -0.91 -6.07
N ARG A 115 10.06 0.20 -6.06
CA ARG A 115 10.20 1.04 -7.26
C ARG A 115 10.87 0.29 -8.39
N ALA A 116 11.95 -0.43 -8.11
CA ALA A 116 12.68 -1.20 -9.11
C ALA A 116 11.86 -2.36 -9.67
N ARG A 117 11.06 -3.02 -8.83
CA ARG A 117 10.24 -4.16 -9.25
C ARG A 117 9.08 -3.77 -10.17
N GLY A 118 8.53 -2.58 -10.04
CA GLY A 118 7.26 -2.23 -10.68
C GLY A 118 6.08 -3.00 -10.06
N HIS A 119 4.88 -2.62 -10.44
CA HIS A 119 3.64 -3.20 -9.90
C HIS A 119 2.75 -3.76 -11.01
N ARG A 120 1.86 -4.66 -10.62
CA ARG A 120 0.75 -5.15 -11.47
C ARG A 120 -0.57 -4.82 -10.79
N ARG A 121 -1.60 -4.50 -11.56
CA ARG A 121 -2.97 -4.32 -11.05
C ARG A 121 -3.40 -5.61 -10.35
N LEU A 122 -3.99 -5.47 -9.19
CA LEU A 122 -4.46 -6.59 -8.38
C LEU A 122 -5.97 -6.50 -8.20
N ASP A 123 -6.67 -7.61 -8.39
CA ASP A 123 -8.09 -7.70 -8.09
C ASP A 123 -8.35 -7.36 -6.62
N SER A 124 -9.39 -6.56 -6.38
CA SER A 124 -9.71 -6.06 -5.03
C SER A 124 -10.15 -7.18 -4.08
N ARG A 125 -10.86 -8.20 -4.57
CA ARG A 125 -11.28 -9.36 -3.76
C ARG A 125 -10.08 -10.23 -3.42
N ALA A 126 -9.15 -10.43 -4.37
CA ALA A 126 -7.90 -11.13 -4.11
C ALA A 126 -7.06 -10.38 -3.07
N TYR A 127 -7.03 -9.04 -3.15
CA TYR A 127 -6.38 -8.21 -2.13
C TYR A 127 -7.00 -8.41 -0.76
N GLU A 128 -8.31 -8.25 -0.61
CA GLU A 128 -9.00 -8.36 0.69
C GLU A 128 -8.93 -9.78 1.29
N ASN A 129 -8.95 -10.81 0.45
CA ASN A 129 -8.91 -12.20 0.94
C ASN A 129 -7.51 -12.65 1.34
N PHE A 130 -6.47 -12.23 0.60
CA PHE A 130 -5.12 -12.79 0.75
C PHE A 130 -4.02 -11.73 0.86
N CYS A 131 -4.02 -10.75 -0.08
CA CYS A 131 -2.85 -9.92 -0.29
C CYS A 131 -2.77 -8.74 0.68
N HIS A 132 -3.85 -8.41 1.41
CA HIS A 132 -3.82 -7.37 2.45
C HIS A 132 -2.85 -7.69 3.60
N ARG A 133 -2.47 -8.97 3.76
CA ARG A 133 -1.45 -9.40 4.74
C ARG A 133 -0.05 -9.56 4.16
N CYS A 134 0.08 -9.53 2.83
CA CYS A 134 1.32 -9.79 2.14
C CYS A 134 2.19 -8.54 2.06
N ILE A 135 3.50 -8.66 2.31
CA ILE A 135 4.45 -7.54 2.16
C ILE A 135 4.49 -7.00 0.72
N TRP A 136 4.08 -7.79 -0.27
CA TRP A 136 4.03 -7.41 -1.67
C TRP A 136 2.69 -6.81 -2.12
N GLY A 137 1.66 -6.91 -1.29
CA GLY A 137 0.39 -6.24 -1.54
C GLY A 137 0.49 -4.75 -1.25
N CYS A 138 -0.26 -3.95 -2.00
CA CYS A 138 -0.33 -2.52 -1.74
C CYS A 138 -1.71 -1.98 -2.11
N ARG A 139 -2.31 -1.21 -1.20
CA ARG A 139 -3.47 -0.37 -1.51
C ARG A 139 -2.99 1.06 -1.61
N MET A 140 -3.12 1.67 -2.78
CA MET A 140 -2.68 3.04 -3.04
C MET A 140 -3.86 3.99 -3.03
N ALA A 141 -3.66 5.17 -2.47
CA ALA A 141 -4.50 6.33 -2.74
C ALA A 141 -4.08 6.91 -4.09
N VAL A 142 -5.03 7.02 -5.00
CA VAL A 142 -4.83 7.54 -6.35
C VAL A 142 -5.51 8.89 -6.46
N GLU A 143 -4.72 9.92 -6.75
CA GLU A 143 -5.19 11.26 -7.09
C GLU A 143 -5.11 11.42 -8.60
N MET A 144 -6.25 11.70 -9.25
CA MET A 144 -6.35 11.89 -10.69
C MET A 144 -6.61 13.35 -11.02
N THR A 145 -5.72 13.97 -11.78
CA THR A 145 -5.94 15.30 -12.37
C THR A 145 -6.76 15.12 -13.64
N ILE A 146 -7.96 15.67 -13.65
CA ILE A 146 -8.92 15.54 -14.75
C ILE A 146 -8.59 16.51 -15.88
N ASP A 147 -8.26 17.75 -15.52
CA ASP A 147 -7.91 18.81 -16.45
C ASP A 147 -6.60 19.47 -16.01
N GLN A 148 -5.58 19.40 -16.85
CA GLN A 148 -4.29 20.05 -16.58
C GLN A 148 -4.37 21.58 -16.55
N TRP A 149 -5.34 22.15 -17.26
CA TRP A 149 -5.61 23.59 -17.24
C TRP A 149 -6.39 24.05 -16.01
N ASN A 150 -7.09 23.10 -15.37
CA ASN A 150 -7.78 23.29 -14.10
C ASN A 150 -7.29 22.24 -13.06
N PRO A 151 -6.08 22.38 -12.51
CA PRO A 151 -5.48 21.37 -11.64
C PRO A 151 -6.20 21.18 -10.30
N LYS A 152 -7.22 22.00 -10.01
CA LYS A 152 -8.09 21.84 -8.85
C LYS A 152 -9.17 20.79 -9.08
N GLU A 153 -9.48 20.47 -10.33
CA GLU A 153 -10.45 19.43 -10.68
C GLU A 153 -9.78 18.07 -10.58
N LYS A 154 -10.01 17.40 -9.46
CA LYS A 154 -9.41 16.12 -9.12
C LYS A 154 -10.45 15.09 -8.77
N ARG A 155 -10.13 13.83 -9.01
CA ARG A 155 -10.86 12.69 -8.49
C ARG A 155 -9.94 11.79 -7.69
N TYR A 156 -10.52 11.08 -6.74
CA TYR A 156 -9.78 10.21 -5.83
C TYR A 156 -10.40 8.82 -5.86
N ARG A 157 -9.54 7.81 -5.78
CA ARG A 157 -9.96 6.43 -5.56
C ARG A 157 -8.85 5.64 -4.88
N LYS A 158 -9.18 4.47 -4.36
CA LYS A 158 -8.18 3.52 -3.85
C LYS A 158 -8.08 2.35 -4.81
N GLU A 159 -6.86 2.00 -5.16
CA GLU A 159 -6.55 0.91 -6.08
C GLU A 159 -5.60 -0.09 -5.41
N THR A 160 -5.69 -1.34 -5.82
CA THR A 160 -4.87 -2.42 -5.29
C THR A 160 -3.86 -2.90 -6.32
N PHE A 161 -2.64 -3.20 -5.83
CA PHE A 161 -1.48 -3.57 -6.64
C PHE A 161 -0.69 -4.70 -5.99
N CYS A 162 0.07 -5.42 -6.81
CA CYS A 162 0.98 -6.48 -6.39
C CYS A 162 2.39 -6.21 -6.92
N TYR A 163 3.36 -6.26 -6.02
CA TYR A 163 4.81 -6.19 -6.30
C TYR A 163 5.50 -7.56 -6.20
N GLY A 164 4.74 -8.61 -5.87
CA GLY A 164 5.26 -9.95 -5.63
C GLY A 164 5.66 -10.69 -6.89
N PRO A 165 6.16 -11.94 -6.72
CA PRO A 165 6.55 -12.79 -7.83
C PRO A 165 5.46 -12.94 -8.88
N LYS A 166 5.86 -13.00 -10.15
CA LYS A 166 4.90 -13.21 -11.26
C LYS A 166 4.22 -14.57 -11.18
N SER A 167 4.93 -15.57 -10.67
CA SER A 167 4.45 -16.94 -10.44
C SER A 167 3.51 -17.11 -9.24
N CYS A 168 3.19 -16.02 -8.50
CA CYS A 168 2.37 -16.10 -7.30
C CYS A 168 0.99 -16.72 -7.58
N PRO A 169 0.63 -17.87 -6.98
CA PRO A 169 -0.65 -18.55 -7.25
C PRO A 169 -1.88 -17.84 -6.67
N LYS A 170 -1.68 -16.79 -5.86
CA LYS A 170 -2.75 -15.96 -5.29
C LYS A 170 -2.96 -14.64 -6.06
N TYR A 171 -2.12 -14.39 -7.05
CA TYR A 171 -2.29 -13.22 -7.90
C TYR A 171 -3.49 -13.41 -8.83
N GLN A 172 -4.34 -12.41 -8.85
CA GLN A 172 -5.43 -12.27 -9.83
C GLN A 172 -5.34 -10.86 -10.40
N PRO A 173 -5.32 -10.70 -11.73
CA PRO A 173 -5.23 -9.39 -12.34
C PRO A 173 -6.48 -8.56 -12.00
N GLY A 174 -6.27 -7.30 -11.70
CA GLY A 174 -7.34 -6.33 -11.55
C GLY A 174 -7.96 -5.92 -12.89
N PRO A 175 -9.15 -5.31 -12.88
CA PRO A 175 -9.79 -4.85 -14.10
C PRO A 175 -8.97 -3.74 -14.77
N VAL A 176 -9.21 -3.55 -16.05
CA VAL A 176 -8.76 -2.36 -16.78
C VAL A 176 -9.25 -1.12 -16.04
N ARG A 177 -8.41 -0.10 -15.95
CA ARG A 177 -8.70 1.10 -15.16
C ARG A 177 -8.94 2.28 -16.08
N GLU A 178 -10.09 2.88 -15.89
CA GLU A 178 -10.44 4.12 -16.54
C GLU A 178 -9.78 5.30 -15.82
N VAL A 179 -9.16 6.19 -16.58
CA VAL A 179 -8.62 7.46 -16.11
C VAL A 179 -9.45 8.58 -16.76
N PRO A 180 -10.29 9.27 -15.99
CA PRO A 180 -11.11 10.34 -16.53
C PRO A 180 -10.23 11.52 -16.97
N GLY A 181 -10.59 12.11 -18.10
CA GLY A 181 -9.95 13.28 -18.67
C GLY A 181 -10.92 14.42 -18.86
N ARG A 182 -10.43 15.50 -19.50
CA ARG A 182 -11.20 16.72 -19.78
C ARG A 182 -12.38 16.43 -20.71
N ASN A 183 -13.47 17.17 -20.53
CA ASN A 183 -14.68 17.10 -21.37
C ASN A 183 -15.33 15.70 -21.44
N GLY A 184 -15.20 14.91 -20.37
CA GLY A 184 -15.78 13.58 -20.32
C GLY A 184 -15.00 12.51 -21.11
N THR A 185 -13.79 12.82 -21.58
CA THR A 185 -12.91 11.80 -22.17
C THR A 185 -12.51 10.79 -21.11
N ILE A 186 -12.36 9.53 -21.52
CA ILE A 186 -11.91 8.43 -20.66
C ILE A 186 -10.73 7.77 -21.36
N TRP A 187 -9.66 7.55 -20.61
CA TRP A 187 -8.49 6.78 -21.01
C TRP A 187 -8.52 5.44 -20.29
N GLU A 188 -8.27 4.38 -21.01
CA GLU A 188 -8.15 3.05 -20.45
C GLU A 188 -6.68 2.69 -20.25
N GLU A 189 -6.36 2.19 -19.07
CA GLU A 189 -5.04 1.63 -18.78
C GLU A 189 -5.08 0.13 -19.06
N GLU A 190 -4.62 -0.23 -20.24
CA GLU A 190 -4.61 -1.60 -20.73
C GLU A 190 -3.56 -2.49 -20.04
N ASP A 191 -3.63 -3.80 -20.27
CA ASP A 191 -2.77 -4.80 -19.60
C ASP A 191 -1.29 -4.63 -19.94
N TRP A 192 -0.96 -4.14 -21.14
CA TRP A 192 0.43 -3.90 -21.56
C TRP A 192 1.18 -2.94 -20.63
N VAL A 193 0.48 -2.07 -19.91
CA VAL A 193 1.08 -1.15 -18.94
C VAL A 193 1.70 -1.91 -17.77
N ASP A 194 1.03 -2.94 -17.26
CA ASP A 194 1.56 -3.82 -16.21
C ASP A 194 2.69 -4.71 -16.75
N GLU A 195 2.57 -5.15 -18.00
CA GLU A 195 3.60 -5.93 -18.68
C GLU A 195 4.88 -5.14 -18.86
N GLU A 196 4.78 -3.89 -19.34
CA GLU A 196 5.93 -3.00 -19.48
C GLU A 196 6.59 -2.71 -18.12
N ALA A 197 5.79 -2.36 -17.10
CA ALA A 197 6.30 -2.05 -15.77
C ALA A 197 7.05 -3.22 -15.11
N THR A 198 6.80 -4.45 -15.53
CA THR A 198 7.37 -5.67 -14.94
C THR A 198 8.12 -6.55 -15.94
N SER A 199 8.35 -6.10 -17.17
CA SER A 199 9.00 -6.87 -18.25
C SER A 199 10.42 -7.31 -17.93
N HIS A 200 11.13 -6.50 -17.15
CA HIS A 200 12.51 -6.74 -16.73
C HIS A 200 12.63 -7.84 -15.65
N ARG A 201 11.52 -8.34 -15.10
CA ARG A 201 11.52 -9.34 -14.02
C ARG A 201 11.33 -10.76 -14.57
N GLY A 202 12.04 -11.71 -13.96
CA GLY A 202 11.77 -13.13 -14.12
C GLY A 202 10.46 -13.57 -13.44
N PRO A 203 10.04 -14.84 -13.64
CA PRO A 203 8.80 -15.37 -13.06
C PRO A 203 8.81 -15.39 -11.53
N ASP A 204 9.96 -15.60 -10.91
CA ASP A 204 10.12 -15.75 -9.46
C ASP A 204 10.67 -14.51 -8.76
N ASP A 205 10.86 -13.43 -9.52
CA ASP A 205 11.27 -12.14 -8.98
C ASP A 205 10.10 -11.38 -8.34
#